data_309f6142596c6c28ed32f0e8649254cc
#
_entry.id   309f6142596c6c28ed32f0e8649254cc
#
_cell.length_a   1.000
_cell.length_b   1.000
_cell.length_c   1.000
_cell.angle_alpha   90.00
_cell.angle_beta   90.00
_cell.angle_gamma   90.00
#
_symmetry.space_group_name_H-M   'P 1'
#
loop_
_entity.id
_entity.type
_entity.pdbx_description
1 polymer ?
#
loop_
_entity_poly.entity_id
_entity_poly.type
_entity_poly.pdbx_seq_one_letter_code
_entity_poly.pdbx_strand_id
1 'polypeptide(L)'
;MQLRQLHPLRMLIRIVAMKRAISLRIAAMTLALVAMLLTACDHRTIYDRYESTALSGWEKNDTITFAIRPLKEAATYRALLGVRTTDSYPFTSLTLIVEQEIMPAHRVLVDTICCELTDEQGKVLGDGIGYRQYQFEVCQLQLQEGDSLHVVVRHDMKREILPGICDVGIKLLKE
;
A
#
# COMPACT_ATOMS: atom_id res chain seq x y z
N MET A 1 -16.28 64.09 -40.94
CA MET A 1 -15.72 64.25 -39.59
C MET A 1 -16.28 63.19 -38.63
N GLN A 2 -16.14 61.90 -38.92
CA GLN A 2 -16.76 60.83 -38.06
C GLN A 2 -15.91 59.55 -37.93
N LEU A 3 -14.61 59.55 -38.13
CA LEU A 3 -13.79 58.32 -38.08
C LEU A 3 -12.93 58.16 -36.79
N ARG A 4 -13.07 59.06 -35.83
CA ARG A 4 -12.21 59.07 -34.61
C ARG A 4 -12.79 58.34 -33.40
N GLN A 5 -14.06 57.92 -33.41
CA GLN A 5 -14.75 57.32 -32.25
C GLN A 5 -14.64 55.76 -32.16
N LEU A 6 -14.14 55.08 -33.20
CA LEU A 6 -14.15 53.61 -33.25
C LEU A 6 -12.90 52.93 -32.63
N HIS A 7 -11.89 53.71 -32.28
CA HIS A 7 -10.61 53.15 -31.78
C HIS A 7 -10.70 52.58 -30.36
N PRO A 8 -11.38 53.27 -29.39
CA PRO A 8 -11.46 52.76 -28.01
C PRO A 8 -12.35 51.51 -27.87
N LEU A 9 -13.41 51.42 -28.70
CA LEU A 9 -14.34 50.27 -28.63
C LEU A 9 -13.67 48.96 -29.09
N ARG A 10 -12.85 49.04 -30.19
CA ARG A 10 -12.08 47.90 -30.66
C ARG A 10 -11.03 47.41 -29.69
N MET A 11 -10.44 48.34 -28.92
CA MET A 11 -9.45 48.00 -27.87
C MET A 11 -10.11 47.29 -26.68
N LEU A 12 -11.30 47.76 -26.25
CA LEU A 12 -12.07 47.12 -25.17
C LEU A 12 -12.52 45.70 -25.56
N ILE A 13 -12.98 45.48 -26.79
CA ILE A 13 -13.40 44.17 -27.28
C ILE A 13 -12.19 43.19 -27.30
N ARG A 14 -11.01 43.64 -27.70
CA ARG A 14 -9.79 42.83 -27.67
C ARG A 14 -9.36 42.45 -26.23
N ILE A 15 -9.45 43.39 -25.30
CA ILE A 15 -9.12 43.14 -23.88
C ILE A 15 -10.07 42.11 -23.26
N VAL A 16 -11.37 42.22 -23.53
CA VAL A 16 -12.40 41.28 -23.04
C VAL A 16 -12.21 39.89 -23.66
N ALA A 17 -11.92 39.84 -24.97
CA ALA A 17 -11.63 38.56 -25.64
C ALA A 17 -10.36 37.89 -25.12
N MET A 18 -9.31 38.69 -24.86
CA MET A 18 -8.05 38.18 -24.27
C MET A 18 -8.27 37.66 -22.84
N LYS A 19 -9.01 38.36 -21.99
CA LYS A 19 -9.34 37.90 -20.62
C LYS A 19 -10.15 36.60 -20.64
N ARG A 20 -11.13 36.46 -21.54
CA ARG A 20 -11.90 35.21 -21.73
C ARG A 20 -11.02 34.06 -22.19
N ALA A 21 -10.09 34.31 -23.13
CA ALA A 21 -9.17 33.28 -23.61
C ALA A 21 -8.20 32.80 -22.52
N ILE A 22 -7.70 33.72 -21.69
CA ILE A 22 -6.83 33.37 -20.54
C ILE A 22 -7.62 32.58 -19.49
N SER A 23 -8.84 33.00 -19.14
CA SER A 23 -9.70 32.29 -18.20
C SER A 23 -10.02 30.87 -18.67
N LEU A 24 -10.30 30.68 -19.97
CA LEU A 24 -10.58 29.38 -20.56
C LEU A 24 -9.36 28.46 -20.51
N ARG A 25 -8.16 28.99 -20.74
CA ARG A 25 -6.89 28.23 -20.66
C ARG A 25 -6.58 27.80 -19.22
N ILE A 26 -6.81 28.69 -18.25
CA ILE A 26 -6.64 28.37 -16.83
C ILE A 26 -7.62 27.28 -16.42
N ALA A 27 -8.90 27.40 -16.79
CA ALA A 27 -9.92 26.39 -16.50
C ALA A 27 -9.57 25.03 -17.15
N ALA A 28 -9.07 25.01 -18.39
CA ALA A 28 -8.64 23.78 -19.04
C ALA A 28 -7.41 23.16 -18.36
N MET A 29 -6.44 23.99 -17.93
CA MET A 29 -5.27 23.50 -17.18
C MET A 29 -5.64 22.93 -15.81
N THR A 30 -6.55 23.59 -15.08
CA THR A 30 -7.01 23.08 -13.78
C THR A 30 -7.79 21.79 -13.92
N LEU A 31 -8.63 21.67 -14.97
CA LEU A 31 -9.37 20.45 -15.26
C LEU A 31 -8.42 19.30 -15.63
N ALA A 32 -7.40 19.56 -16.44
CA ALA A 32 -6.38 18.56 -16.80
C ALA A 32 -5.57 18.12 -15.58
N LEU A 33 -5.21 19.04 -14.68
CA LEU A 33 -4.51 18.73 -13.44
C LEU A 33 -5.36 17.85 -12.51
N VAL A 34 -6.65 18.16 -12.37
CA VAL A 34 -7.60 17.36 -11.57
C VAL A 34 -7.79 15.98 -12.20
N ALA A 35 -7.87 15.87 -13.54
CA ALA A 35 -7.99 14.59 -14.22
C ALA A 35 -6.73 13.70 -14.00
N MET A 36 -5.54 14.28 -13.97
CA MET A 36 -4.30 13.54 -13.65
C MET A 36 -4.27 12.99 -12.22
N LEU A 37 -4.90 13.68 -11.26
CA LEU A 37 -4.97 13.22 -9.86
C LEU A 37 -5.93 12.05 -9.65
N LEU A 38 -6.87 11.81 -10.58
CA LEU A 38 -7.86 10.74 -10.50
C LEU A 38 -7.37 9.38 -11.05
N THR A 39 -6.19 9.32 -11.69
CA THR A 39 -5.68 8.08 -12.31
C THR A 39 -4.75 7.26 -11.40
N ALA A 40 -4.60 7.61 -10.14
CA ALA A 40 -3.67 6.98 -9.20
C ALA A 40 -4.20 5.70 -8.50
N CYS A 41 -5.22 5.01 -9.04
CA CYS A 41 -5.62 3.69 -8.55
C CYS A 41 -4.63 2.64 -9.03
N ASP A 42 -3.84 2.06 -8.12
CA ASP A 42 -3.02 0.90 -8.40
C ASP A 42 -3.91 -0.35 -8.54
N HIS A 43 -4.27 -0.69 -9.78
CA HIS A 43 -5.09 -1.87 -10.11
C HIS A 43 -4.39 -3.20 -9.82
N ARG A 44 -3.11 -3.19 -9.45
CA ARG A 44 -2.36 -4.40 -9.12
C ARG A 44 -2.63 -4.89 -7.70
N THR A 45 -2.98 -3.99 -6.79
CA THR A 45 -3.27 -4.36 -5.40
C THR A 45 -4.64 -5.00 -5.28
N ILE A 46 -4.66 -6.30 -5.01
CA ILE A 46 -5.88 -7.10 -4.83
C ILE A 46 -6.33 -7.11 -3.37
N TYR A 47 -5.36 -7.14 -2.47
CA TYR A 47 -5.57 -7.14 -1.03
C TYR A 47 -4.44 -6.38 -0.34
N ASP A 48 -4.77 -5.57 0.66
CA ASP A 48 -3.79 -4.86 1.50
C ASP A 48 -4.47 -4.55 2.85
N ARG A 49 -4.13 -5.33 3.87
CA ARG A 49 -4.68 -5.16 5.22
C ARG A 49 -3.63 -5.40 6.28
N TYR A 50 -3.76 -4.63 7.35
CA TYR A 50 -3.00 -4.77 8.59
C TYR A 50 -3.96 -5.08 9.73
N GLU A 51 -3.54 -5.98 10.61
CA GLU A 51 -4.22 -6.30 11.87
C GLU A 51 -3.26 -5.98 13.02
N SER A 52 -3.82 -5.40 14.08
CA SER A 52 -3.02 -4.95 15.22
C SER A 52 -2.74 -6.10 16.19
N THR A 53 -1.54 -6.09 16.76
CA THR A 53 -1.18 -6.97 17.89
C THR A 53 -1.67 -6.39 19.21
N ALA A 54 -1.64 -7.18 20.27
CA ALA A 54 -1.98 -6.70 21.61
C ALA A 54 -0.99 -5.63 22.09
N LEU A 55 -1.48 -4.58 22.76
CA LEU A 55 -0.64 -3.51 23.31
C LEU A 55 0.35 -4.02 24.39
N SER A 56 0.02 -5.12 25.05
CA SER A 56 0.90 -5.81 26.03
C SER A 56 2.09 -6.51 25.38
N GLY A 57 2.09 -6.61 24.07
CA GLY A 57 3.03 -7.35 23.24
C GLY A 57 2.37 -8.53 22.53
N TRP A 58 2.97 -8.97 21.44
CA TRP A 58 2.50 -10.11 20.66
C TRP A 58 2.97 -11.41 21.27
N GLU A 59 2.04 -12.26 21.71
CA GLU A 59 2.35 -13.56 22.31
C GLU A 59 2.69 -14.61 21.25
N LYS A 60 3.60 -15.53 21.56
CA LYS A 60 4.10 -16.55 20.63
C LYS A 60 3.00 -17.46 20.09
N ASN A 61 1.99 -17.75 20.89
CA ASN A 61 0.87 -18.60 20.50
C ASN A 61 -0.28 -17.83 19.82
N ASP A 62 -0.22 -16.50 19.80
CA ASP A 62 -1.22 -15.70 19.12
C ASP A 62 -0.96 -15.70 17.62
N THR A 63 -2.01 -15.97 16.89
CA THR A 63 -2.01 -15.94 15.42
C THR A 63 -2.80 -14.75 14.90
N ILE A 64 -2.29 -14.14 13.86
CA ILE A 64 -2.98 -13.06 13.12
C ILE A 64 -3.48 -13.67 11.83
N THR A 65 -4.76 -13.49 11.51
CA THR A 65 -5.41 -14.16 10.39
C THR A 65 -5.96 -13.17 9.37
N PHE A 66 -5.83 -13.54 8.09
CA PHE A 66 -6.34 -12.75 6.98
C PHE A 66 -7.16 -13.63 6.06
N ALA A 67 -8.35 -13.16 5.68
CA ALA A 67 -9.21 -13.83 4.72
C ALA A 67 -9.28 -13.01 3.42
N ILE A 68 -8.73 -13.57 2.36
CA ILE A 68 -8.76 -12.99 1.02
C ILE A 68 -9.89 -13.63 0.24
N ARG A 69 -10.82 -12.81 -0.24
CA ARG A 69 -12.01 -13.25 -0.97
C ARG A 69 -11.63 -13.93 -2.28
N PRO A 70 -12.55 -14.71 -2.89
CA PRO A 70 -12.32 -15.33 -4.18
C PRO A 70 -11.83 -14.35 -5.23
N LEU A 71 -10.75 -14.74 -5.91
CA LEU A 71 -10.10 -13.96 -6.94
C LEU A 71 -10.96 -13.90 -8.20
N LYS A 72 -10.88 -12.79 -8.92
CA LYS A 72 -11.70 -12.56 -10.12
C LYS A 72 -11.06 -13.11 -11.40
N GLU A 73 -9.78 -13.47 -11.35
CA GLU A 73 -9.03 -13.90 -12.52
C GLU A 73 -7.84 -14.77 -12.14
N ALA A 74 -7.48 -15.68 -13.04
CA ALA A 74 -6.28 -16.50 -12.94
C ALA A 74 -5.05 -15.65 -13.29
N ALA A 75 -4.06 -15.62 -12.41
CA ALA A 75 -2.80 -14.90 -12.63
C ALA A 75 -1.70 -15.38 -11.69
N THR A 76 -0.49 -14.81 -11.89
CA THR A 76 0.56 -14.83 -10.88
C THR A 76 0.31 -13.70 -9.89
N TYR A 77 0.38 -14.04 -8.60
CA TYR A 77 0.22 -13.11 -7.51
C TYR A 77 1.45 -13.14 -6.62
N ARG A 78 1.90 -11.97 -6.19
CA ARG A 78 2.99 -11.81 -5.25
C ARG A 78 2.42 -11.49 -3.86
N ALA A 79 2.72 -12.36 -2.90
CA ALA A 79 2.35 -12.18 -1.50
C ALA A 79 3.47 -11.43 -0.78
N LEU A 80 3.10 -10.36 -0.08
CA LEU A 80 4.00 -9.54 0.71
C LEU A 80 3.51 -9.51 2.16
N LEU A 81 4.47 -9.59 3.08
CA LEU A 81 4.27 -9.48 4.52
C LEU A 81 4.66 -8.06 4.95
N GLY A 82 3.75 -7.35 5.61
CA GLY A 82 3.98 -6.04 6.18
C GLY A 82 4.19 -6.13 7.69
N VAL A 83 5.10 -5.36 8.25
CA VAL A 83 5.32 -5.26 9.69
C VAL A 83 5.43 -3.80 10.08
N ARG A 84 4.78 -3.41 11.17
CA ARG A 84 4.95 -2.09 11.79
C ARG A 84 5.45 -2.26 13.21
N THR A 85 6.53 -1.54 13.52
CA THR A 85 7.15 -1.58 14.85
C THR A 85 7.26 -0.18 15.45
N THR A 86 7.25 -0.10 16.76
CA THR A 86 7.71 1.09 17.50
C THR A 86 9.19 0.98 17.84
N ASP A 87 9.76 2.07 18.34
CA ASP A 87 11.13 2.10 18.85
C ASP A 87 11.36 1.23 20.10
N SER A 88 10.28 0.68 20.69
CA SER A 88 10.37 -0.26 21.83
C SER A 88 10.65 -1.71 21.41
N TYR A 89 10.65 -2.03 20.10
CA TYR A 89 11.07 -3.35 19.62
C TYR A 89 12.59 -3.49 19.79
N PRO A 90 13.07 -4.47 20.59
CA PRO A 90 14.48 -4.48 21.02
C PRO A 90 15.43 -5.29 20.11
N PHE A 91 14.93 -5.89 19.03
CA PHE A 91 15.72 -6.78 18.18
C PHE A 91 15.98 -6.16 16.81
N THR A 92 17.06 -6.59 16.15
CA THR A 92 17.45 -6.17 14.80
C THR A 92 16.73 -6.94 13.70
N SER A 93 16.12 -8.08 14.05
CA SER A 93 15.38 -8.94 13.12
C SER A 93 14.14 -9.51 13.78
N LEU A 94 13.21 -9.99 12.96
CA LEU A 94 11.97 -10.64 13.38
C LEU A 94 11.72 -11.86 12.48
N THR A 95 11.59 -13.04 13.08
CA THR A 95 11.24 -14.25 12.33
C THR A 95 9.76 -14.52 12.44
N LEU A 96 9.10 -14.59 11.27
CA LEU A 96 7.67 -14.86 11.14
C LEU A 96 7.45 -16.12 10.32
N ILE A 97 6.43 -16.89 10.70
CA ILE A 97 5.90 -18.00 9.92
C ILE A 97 4.59 -17.54 9.30
N VAL A 98 4.49 -17.69 8.00
CA VAL A 98 3.32 -17.37 7.20
C VAL A 98 2.76 -18.66 6.62
N GLU A 99 1.58 -19.05 7.06
CA GLU A 99 0.85 -20.19 6.54
C GLU A 99 -0.26 -19.70 5.63
N GLN A 100 -0.37 -20.25 4.42
CA GLN A 100 -1.32 -19.84 3.40
C GLN A 100 -2.11 -21.06 2.93
N GLU A 101 -3.39 -21.12 3.25
CA GLU A 101 -4.31 -22.13 2.74
C GLU A 101 -5.09 -21.58 1.54
N ILE A 102 -4.99 -22.27 0.40
CA ILE A 102 -5.64 -21.90 -0.85
C ILE A 102 -6.85 -22.79 -1.04
N MET A 103 -8.03 -22.17 -1.05
CA MET A 103 -9.32 -22.82 -1.25
C MET A 103 -9.79 -22.70 -2.72
N PRO A 104 -10.52 -23.65 -3.28
CA PRO A 104 -11.10 -24.85 -2.64
C PRO A 104 -10.16 -26.07 -2.58
N ALA A 105 -8.95 -25.95 -3.12
CA ALA A 105 -8.01 -27.09 -3.23
C ALA A 105 -7.42 -27.55 -1.90
N HIS A 106 -7.59 -26.79 -0.80
CA HIS A 106 -6.97 -27.03 0.51
C HIS A 106 -5.44 -27.18 0.43
N ARG A 107 -4.81 -26.45 -0.50
CA ARG A 107 -3.35 -26.45 -0.64
C ARG A 107 -2.74 -25.52 0.39
N VAL A 108 -1.95 -26.06 1.31
CA VAL A 108 -1.26 -25.30 2.35
C VAL A 108 0.19 -25.09 1.95
N LEU A 109 0.64 -23.84 2.06
CA LEU A 109 2.02 -23.39 1.92
C LEU A 109 2.45 -22.78 3.24
N VAL A 110 3.69 -23.07 3.66
CA VAL A 110 4.25 -22.52 4.90
C VAL A 110 5.62 -21.96 4.61
N ASP A 111 5.78 -20.67 4.83
CA ASP A 111 7.02 -19.93 4.61
C ASP A 111 7.53 -19.35 5.94
N THR A 112 8.84 -19.43 6.16
CA THR A 112 9.51 -18.78 7.28
C THR A 112 10.30 -17.59 6.78
N ILE A 113 9.91 -16.39 7.20
CA ILE A 113 10.49 -15.13 6.75
C ILE A 113 11.35 -14.53 7.86
N CYS A 114 12.64 -14.37 7.60
CA CYS A 114 13.54 -13.60 8.46
C CYS A 114 13.50 -12.13 8.01
N CYS A 115 12.78 -11.31 8.77
CA CYS A 115 12.62 -9.88 8.53
C CYS A 115 13.79 -9.12 9.14
N GLU A 116 14.72 -8.63 8.34
CA GLU A 116 15.78 -7.74 8.80
C GLU A 116 15.24 -6.33 8.97
N LEU A 117 15.32 -5.78 10.18
CA LEU A 117 14.78 -4.48 10.54
C LEU A 117 15.86 -3.39 10.61
N THR A 118 17.13 -3.81 10.73
CA THR A 118 18.29 -2.92 10.72
C THR A 118 19.37 -3.49 9.79
N ASP A 119 20.21 -2.61 9.26
CA ASP A 119 21.42 -3.04 8.55
C ASP A 119 22.54 -3.43 9.52
N GLU A 120 23.68 -3.87 8.97
CA GLU A 120 24.86 -4.27 9.74
C GLU A 120 25.45 -3.13 10.59
N GLN A 121 25.17 -1.87 10.25
CA GLN A 121 25.61 -0.68 10.97
C GLN A 121 24.59 -0.24 12.05
N GLY A 122 23.47 -0.97 12.19
CA GLY A 122 22.41 -0.68 13.15
C GLY A 122 21.44 0.42 12.68
N LYS A 123 21.49 0.83 11.41
CA LYS A 123 20.55 1.78 10.84
C LYS A 123 19.21 1.08 10.56
N VAL A 124 18.13 1.67 11.00
CA VAL A 124 16.77 1.18 10.76
C VAL A 124 16.44 1.22 9.27
N LEU A 125 15.97 0.10 8.72
CA LEU A 125 15.60 -0.06 7.30
C LEU A 125 14.15 0.34 7.02
N GLY A 126 13.30 0.43 8.06
CA GLY A 126 11.89 0.79 7.92
C GLY A 126 11.65 2.27 7.73
N ASP A 127 10.59 2.60 7.01
CA ASP A 127 10.12 3.95 6.75
C ASP A 127 9.07 4.39 7.79
N GLY A 128 8.96 5.70 8.01
CA GLY A 128 7.89 6.29 8.81
C GLY A 128 8.36 7.15 9.98
N ILE A 129 7.38 7.87 10.56
CA ILE A 129 7.55 8.73 11.74
C ILE A 129 6.58 8.20 12.81
N GLY A 130 7.06 7.88 14.01
CA GLY A 130 6.25 7.35 15.10
C GLY A 130 6.11 5.83 15.12
N TYR A 131 6.09 5.17 13.99
CA TYR A 131 6.33 3.74 13.81
C TYR A 131 7.16 3.49 12.57
N ARG A 132 7.84 2.34 12.52
CA ARG A 132 8.62 1.91 11.36
C ARG A 132 7.85 0.86 10.60
N GLN A 133 7.64 1.07 9.31
CA GLN A 133 6.96 0.14 8.43
C GLN A 133 7.97 -0.56 7.53
N TYR A 134 7.82 -1.88 7.43
CA TYR A 134 8.62 -2.77 6.62
C TYR A 134 7.74 -3.59 5.70
N GLN A 135 8.30 -4.05 4.59
CA GLN A 135 7.62 -4.96 3.67
C GLN A 135 8.60 -6.01 3.17
N PHE A 136 8.20 -7.26 3.23
CA PHE A 136 9.01 -8.41 2.85
C PHE A 136 8.24 -9.28 1.85
N GLU A 137 8.94 -9.84 0.89
CA GLU A 137 8.34 -10.80 -0.03
C GLU A 137 8.19 -12.15 0.68
N VAL A 138 7.00 -12.76 0.56
CA VAL A 138 6.74 -14.11 1.07
C VAL A 138 6.98 -15.11 -0.05
N CYS A 139 6.16 -15.04 -1.10
CA CYS A 139 6.26 -15.95 -2.24
C CYS A 139 5.47 -15.41 -3.45
N GLN A 140 5.63 -16.12 -4.57
CA GLN A 140 4.78 -15.97 -5.74
C GLN A 140 3.81 -17.16 -5.84
N LEU A 141 2.54 -16.87 -6.09
CA LEU A 141 1.45 -17.82 -6.14
C LEU A 141 0.82 -17.85 -7.53
N GLN A 142 0.74 -19.03 -8.11
CA GLN A 142 -0.11 -19.26 -9.29
C GLN A 142 -1.52 -19.61 -8.78
N LEU A 143 -2.45 -18.67 -8.94
CA LEU A 143 -3.84 -18.81 -8.46
C LEU A 143 -4.82 -18.75 -9.62
N GLN A 144 -5.93 -19.45 -9.46
CA GLN A 144 -7.00 -19.53 -10.45
C GLN A 144 -8.13 -18.56 -10.09
N GLU A 145 -8.98 -18.28 -11.07
CA GLU A 145 -10.24 -17.59 -10.80
C GLU A 145 -11.08 -18.42 -9.81
N GLY A 146 -11.63 -17.77 -8.80
CA GLY A 146 -12.39 -18.40 -7.72
C GLY A 146 -11.55 -18.89 -6.54
N ASP A 147 -10.21 -18.95 -6.66
CA ASP A 147 -9.35 -19.25 -5.50
C ASP A 147 -9.47 -18.17 -4.45
N SER A 148 -9.54 -18.55 -3.19
CA SER A 148 -9.48 -17.68 -2.01
C SER A 148 -8.37 -18.14 -1.09
N LEU A 149 -7.84 -17.22 -0.26
CA LEU A 149 -6.75 -17.55 0.65
C LEU A 149 -7.17 -17.27 2.09
N HIS A 150 -6.79 -18.20 2.96
CA HIS A 150 -6.76 -18.00 4.39
C HIS A 150 -5.29 -17.96 4.82
N VAL A 151 -4.83 -16.81 5.33
CA VAL A 151 -3.43 -16.61 5.71
C VAL A 151 -3.35 -16.47 7.22
N VAL A 152 -2.45 -17.21 7.84
CA VAL A 152 -2.17 -17.19 9.27
C VAL A 152 -0.72 -16.80 9.47
N VAL A 153 -0.48 -15.79 10.31
CA VAL A 153 0.85 -15.31 10.65
C VAL A 153 1.10 -15.44 12.14
N ARG A 154 2.27 -15.97 12.50
CA ARG A 154 2.75 -16.04 13.89
C ARG A 154 4.25 -15.77 13.95
N HIS A 155 4.75 -15.31 15.10
CA HIS A 155 6.19 -15.15 15.24
C HIS A 155 6.87 -16.44 15.70
N ASP A 156 8.13 -16.62 15.29
CA ASP A 156 9.00 -17.73 15.70
C ASP A 156 10.25 -17.22 16.42
N MET A 157 10.05 -16.25 17.30
CA MET A 157 11.11 -15.72 18.14
C MET A 157 11.27 -16.57 19.43
N LYS A 158 12.48 -16.55 20.02
CA LYS A 158 12.73 -17.25 21.30
C LYS A 158 11.95 -16.62 22.46
N ARG A 159 11.67 -15.33 22.38
CA ARG A 159 10.92 -14.60 23.41
C ARG A 159 9.43 -14.89 23.27
N GLU A 160 8.75 -15.17 24.38
CA GLU A 160 7.33 -15.50 24.42
C GLU A 160 6.45 -14.31 24.07
N ILE A 161 6.78 -13.11 24.54
CA ILE A 161 6.02 -11.89 24.30
C ILE A 161 6.93 -10.87 23.63
N LEU A 162 6.57 -10.40 22.45
CA LEU A 162 7.31 -9.40 21.68
C LEU A 162 6.70 -8.01 21.89
N PRO A 163 7.39 -7.12 22.62
CA PRO A 163 6.97 -5.74 22.71
C PRO A 163 7.27 -5.00 21.40
N GLY A 164 6.53 -3.95 21.11
CA GLY A 164 6.87 -3.02 20.04
C GLY A 164 6.50 -3.45 18.62
N ILE A 165 5.88 -4.62 18.44
CA ILE A 165 5.18 -4.94 17.20
C ILE A 165 3.79 -4.29 17.29
N CYS A 166 3.43 -3.41 16.35
CA CYS A 166 2.13 -2.73 16.33
C CYS A 166 1.13 -3.48 15.48
N ASP A 167 1.53 -3.72 14.24
CA ASP A 167 0.67 -4.32 13.24
C ASP A 167 1.46 -5.31 12.38
N VAL A 168 0.76 -6.33 11.94
CA VAL A 168 1.21 -7.24 10.88
C VAL A 168 0.22 -7.15 9.74
N GLY A 169 0.69 -7.21 8.52
CA GLY A 169 -0.14 -7.05 7.34
C GLY A 169 0.18 -8.06 6.25
N ILE A 170 -0.82 -8.33 5.42
CA ILE A 170 -0.68 -9.09 4.18
C ILE A 170 -1.13 -8.23 3.02
N LYS A 171 -0.30 -8.21 1.99
CA LYS A 171 -0.60 -7.57 0.72
C LYS A 171 -0.46 -8.57 -0.41
N LEU A 172 -1.46 -8.60 -1.30
CA LEU A 172 -1.46 -9.44 -2.49
C LEU A 172 -1.49 -8.55 -3.73
N LEU A 173 -0.45 -8.66 -4.54
CA LEU A 173 -0.30 -7.92 -5.79
C LEU A 173 -0.46 -8.88 -6.97
N LYS A 174 -1.20 -8.47 -7.98
CA LYS A 174 -1.24 -9.14 -9.27
C LYS A 174 -0.04 -8.69 -10.10
N GLU A 175 0.67 -9.64 -10.73
CA GLU A 175 1.76 -9.38 -11.67
C GLU A 175 1.30 -9.33 -13.12
#